data_10f1f447c8be5e7f44d3d5824db2ad12
#
_entry.id   10f1f447c8be5e7f44d3d5824db2ad12
#
_cell.length_a   1.000
_cell.length_b   1.000
_cell.length_c   1.000
_cell.angle_alpha   90.00
_cell.angle_beta   90.00
_cell.angle_gamma   90.00
#
_symmetry.space_group_name_H-M   'P 1'
#
loop_
_entity.id
_entity.type
_entity.pdbx_description
1 polymer ?
#
loop_
_entity_poly.entity_id
_entity_poly.type
_entity_poly.pdbx_seq_one_letter_code
_entity_poly.pdbx_strand_id
1 'polypeptide(L)'
;MIKILIADDHAVVRSGLKQIVATATDITVVDEAVSGADVLSKLRSREVQLLMLDMTMPGISGVDLIRRVHGEYPEMPILILSIHNEAQVVSRALRAGAAGYVTKDSDPEVLLAAIRKLADGGRFIDPKLVDAVVFERHSSDVPPHEILSDREFEVLRALASGRSINDIADTFSLSAKTISTHKRRLMQKLGLSNNAELIRYSIRHGLAAH
;
A
#
# COMPACT_ATOMS: atom_id res chain seq x y z
N MET A 1 12.11 -17.39 -16.34
CA MET A 1 12.46 -15.97 -16.08
C MET A 1 11.19 -15.27 -15.62
N ILE A 2 11.18 -14.72 -14.40
CA ILE A 2 10.00 -14.10 -13.79
C ILE A 2 9.82 -12.70 -14.40
N LYS A 3 8.69 -12.46 -15.06
CA LYS A 3 8.35 -11.18 -15.71
C LYS A 3 7.63 -10.26 -14.73
N ILE A 4 8.26 -9.15 -14.33
CA ILE A 4 7.69 -8.23 -13.35
C ILE A 4 7.32 -6.88 -13.96
N LEU A 5 6.20 -6.30 -13.48
CA LEU A 5 5.83 -4.90 -13.68
C LEU A 5 6.15 -4.13 -12.41
N ILE A 6 6.92 -3.03 -12.50
CA ILE A 6 7.22 -2.13 -11.39
C ILE A 6 6.27 -0.93 -11.45
N ALA A 7 5.53 -0.70 -10.39
CA ALA A 7 4.61 0.42 -10.26
C ALA A 7 4.99 1.30 -9.05
N ASP A 8 5.51 2.49 -9.33
CA ASP A 8 5.92 3.51 -8.36
C ASP A 8 5.95 4.87 -9.09
N ASP A 9 5.48 5.95 -8.52
CA ASP A 9 5.51 7.27 -9.17
C ASP A 9 6.89 7.97 -9.07
N HIS A 10 7.77 7.49 -8.17
CA HIS A 10 9.11 8.04 -7.97
C HIS A 10 10.15 7.42 -8.94
N ALA A 11 10.64 8.18 -9.90
CA ALA A 11 11.60 7.70 -10.90
C ALA A 11 12.89 7.13 -10.29
N VAL A 12 13.39 7.73 -9.19
CA VAL A 12 14.61 7.28 -8.50
C VAL A 12 14.40 5.89 -7.89
N VAL A 13 13.23 5.63 -7.28
CA VAL A 13 12.89 4.33 -6.71
C VAL A 13 12.83 3.28 -7.81
N ARG A 14 12.10 3.54 -8.91
CA ARG A 14 12.05 2.60 -10.03
C ARG A 14 13.43 2.29 -10.61
N SER A 15 14.28 3.29 -10.74
CA SER A 15 15.67 3.08 -11.22
C SER A 15 16.48 2.20 -10.27
N GLY A 16 16.37 2.41 -8.96
CA GLY A 16 17.03 1.57 -7.95
C GLY A 16 16.53 0.13 -7.99
N LEU A 17 15.20 -0.06 -8.08
CA LEU A 17 14.59 -1.39 -8.17
C LEU A 17 15.04 -2.15 -9.44
N LYS A 18 15.15 -1.47 -10.58
CA LYS A 18 15.68 -2.07 -11.80
C LYS A 18 17.16 -2.50 -11.65
N GLN A 19 17.97 -1.71 -10.97
CA GLN A 19 19.36 -2.09 -10.68
C GLN A 19 19.43 -3.33 -9.78
N ILE A 20 18.60 -3.39 -8.73
CA ILE A 20 18.50 -4.58 -7.86
C ILE A 20 18.09 -5.81 -8.67
N VAL A 21 17.02 -5.70 -9.46
CA VAL A 21 16.53 -6.81 -10.30
C VAL A 21 17.56 -7.25 -11.32
N ALA A 22 18.32 -6.33 -11.90
CA ALA A 22 19.38 -6.65 -12.89
C ALA A 22 20.52 -7.50 -12.32
N THR A 23 20.67 -7.59 -11.00
CA THR A 23 21.66 -8.51 -10.37
C THR A 23 21.20 -9.98 -10.41
N ALA A 24 19.91 -10.25 -10.66
CA ALA A 24 19.33 -11.58 -10.74
C ALA A 24 19.14 -12.03 -12.20
N THR A 25 19.59 -13.23 -12.54
CA THR A 25 19.49 -13.78 -13.91
C THR A 25 18.12 -14.39 -14.22
N ASP A 26 17.31 -14.61 -13.21
CA ASP A 26 16.01 -15.30 -13.26
C ASP A 26 14.80 -14.36 -13.24
N ILE A 27 15.02 -13.03 -13.08
CA ILE A 27 13.98 -12.01 -13.00
C ILE A 27 14.19 -10.94 -14.08
N THR A 28 13.11 -10.44 -14.68
CA THR A 28 13.18 -9.37 -15.67
C THR A 28 12.06 -8.36 -15.48
N VAL A 29 12.39 -7.07 -15.56
CA VAL A 29 11.40 -5.98 -15.60
C VAL A 29 10.88 -5.84 -17.02
N VAL A 30 9.60 -6.10 -17.24
CA VAL A 30 8.97 -6.03 -18.57
C VAL A 30 8.39 -4.65 -18.87
N ASP A 31 7.98 -3.91 -17.82
CA ASP A 31 7.49 -2.53 -17.96
C ASP A 31 7.51 -1.79 -16.61
N GLU A 32 7.26 -0.47 -16.65
CA GLU A 32 7.16 0.41 -15.47
C GLU A 32 5.84 1.17 -15.51
N ALA A 33 5.18 1.38 -14.39
CA ALA A 33 3.96 2.18 -14.27
C ALA A 33 4.15 3.31 -13.26
N VAL A 34 3.54 4.46 -13.52
CA VAL A 34 3.65 5.67 -12.68
C VAL A 34 2.33 6.07 -12.02
N SER A 35 1.26 5.32 -12.27
CA SER A 35 -0.07 5.54 -11.70
C SER A 35 -0.89 4.26 -11.74
N GLY A 36 -1.98 4.20 -10.96
CA GLY A 36 -2.88 3.06 -10.99
C GLY A 36 -3.56 2.84 -12.34
N ALA A 37 -3.89 3.90 -13.07
CA ALA A 37 -4.44 3.78 -14.42
C ALA A 37 -3.43 3.17 -15.39
N ASP A 38 -2.14 3.55 -15.26
CA ASP A 38 -1.04 3.02 -16.05
C ASP A 38 -0.80 1.53 -15.75
N VAL A 39 -0.86 1.13 -14.45
CA VAL A 39 -0.82 -0.29 -14.05
C VAL A 39 -1.88 -1.10 -14.79
N LEU A 40 -3.15 -0.69 -14.70
CA LEU A 40 -4.26 -1.42 -15.33
C LEU A 40 -4.14 -1.49 -16.86
N SER A 41 -3.62 -0.43 -17.49
CA SER A 41 -3.36 -0.40 -18.92
C SER A 41 -2.29 -1.41 -19.34
N LYS A 42 -1.18 -1.46 -18.58
CA LYS A 42 -0.03 -2.32 -18.89
C LYS A 42 -0.31 -3.80 -18.60
N LEU A 43 -1.06 -4.10 -17.56
CA LEU A 43 -1.50 -5.47 -17.28
C LEU A 43 -2.36 -6.08 -18.41
N ARG A 44 -3.10 -5.24 -19.17
CA ARG A 44 -3.88 -5.70 -20.33
C ARG A 44 -3.04 -5.94 -21.58
N SER A 45 -1.92 -5.23 -21.71
CA SER A 45 -1.10 -5.20 -22.93
C SER A 45 0.22 -5.98 -22.82
N ARG A 46 0.60 -6.39 -21.63
CA ARG A 46 1.89 -7.08 -21.33
C ARG A 46 1.64 -8.40 -20.60
N GLU A 47 2.51 -9.33 -20.88
CA GLU A 47 2.58 -10.57 -20.09
C GLU A 47 3.38 -10.31 -18.79
N VAL A 48 2.66 -10.16 -17.68
CA VAL A 48 3.20 -9.91 -16.34
C VAL A 48 2.91 -11.11 -15.46
N GLN A 49 3.92 -11.60 -14.74
CA GLN A 49 3.79 -12.71 -13.81
C GLN A 49 3.77 -12.26 -12.35
N LEU A 50 4.23 -11.03 -12.06
CA LEU A 50 4.20 -10.43 -10.73
C LEU A 50 4.12 -8.90 -10.86
N LEU A 51 3.24 -8.29 -10.08
CA LEU A 51 3.17 -6.84 -9.92
C LEU A 51 3.91 -6.42 -8.66
N MET A 52 4.95 -5.59 -8.80
CA MET A 52 5.54 -4.82 -7.71
C MET A 52 4.81 -3.48 -7.61
N LEU A 53 4.19 -3.18 -6.48
CA LEU A 53 3.26 -2.06 -6.34
C LEU A 53 3.62 -1.17 -5.15
N ASP A 54 3.85 0.12 -5.41
CA ASP A 54 3.84 1.13 -4.36
C ASP A 54 2.42 1.42 -3.89
N MET A 55 2.26 1.60 -2.58
CA MET A 55 0.98 1.94 -1.95
C MET A 55 0.53 3.37 -2.26
N THR A 56 1.45 4.27 -2.60
CA THR A 56 1.17 5.70 -2.74
C THR A 56 1.47 6.18 -4.17
N MET A 57 0.46 6.16 -5.02
CA MET A 57 0.58 6.64 -6.40
C MET A 57 -0.60 7.57 -6.78
N PRO A 58 -0.46 8.41 -7.83
CA PRO A 58 -1.56 9.24 -8.33
C PRO A 58 -2.76 8.42 -8.81
N GLY A 59 -3.96 8.93 -8.54
CA GLY A 59 -5.22 8.30 -8.97
C GLY A 59 -5.68 7.17 -8.06
N ILE A 60 -6.10 6.05 -8.64
CA ILE A 60 -6.41 4.84 -7.87
C ILE A 60 -5.11 4.22 -7.39
N SER A 61 -5.00 3.96 -6.10
CA SER A 61 -3.76 3.47 -5.46
C SER A 61 -4.08 2.59 -4.24
N GLY A 62 -3.06 2.03 -3.61
CA GLY A 62 -3.14 1.30 -2.36
C GLY A 62 -4.15 0.16 -2.39
N VAL A 63 -4.94 -0.01 -1.33
CA VAL A 63 -5.91 -1.12 -1.15
C VAL A 63 -6.94 -1.16 -2.28
N ASP A 64 -7.39 -0.02 -2.78
CA ASP A 64 -8.39 0.02 -3.85
C ASP A 64 -7.81 -0.50 -5.18
N LEU A 65 -6.55 -0.18 -5.48
CA LEU A 65 -5.85 -0.72 -6.65
C LEU A 65 -5.56 -2.22 -6.47
N ILE A 66 -5.12 -2.65 -5.29
CA ILE A 66 -4.88 -4.07 -4.97
C ILE A 66 -6.16 -4.88 -5.21
N ARG A 67 -7.30 -4.46 -4.65
CA ARG A 67 -8.59 -5.14 -4.84
C ARG A 67 -8.98 -5.24 -6.31
N ARG A 68 -8.78 -4.16 -7.04
CA ARG A 68 -9.12 -4.12 -8.46
C ARG A 68 -8.24 -5.06 -9.27
N VAL A 69 -6.91 -5.00 -9.07
CA VAL A 69 -5.97 -5.88 -9.76
C VAL A 69 -6.23 -7.34 -9.39
N HIS A 70 -6.39 -7.65 -8.10
CA HIS A 70 -6.69 -9.02 -7.65
C HIS A 70 -8.03 -9.54 -8.19
N GLY A 71 -9.04 -8.67 -8.34
CA GLY A 71 -10.32 -9.03 -8.93
C GLY A 71 -10.25 -9.29 -10.44
N GLU A 72 -9.43 -8.54 -11.18
CA GLU A 72 -9.24 -8.72 -12.64
C GLU A 72 -8.20 -9.84 -12.95
N TYR A 73 -7.22 -10.06 -12.06
CA TYR A 73 -6.09 -11.01 -12.22
C TYR A 73 -5.84 -11.80 -10.92
N PRO A 74 -6.72 -12.72 -10.51
CA PRO A 74 -6.65 -13.40 -9.20
C PRO A 74 -5.39 -14.27 -9.00
N GLU A 75 -4.84 -14.82 -10.08
CA GLU A 75 -3.65 -15.67 -10.05
C GLU A 75 -2.33 -14.87 -10.05
N MET A 76 -2.36 -13.58 -10.35
CA MET A 76 -1.16 -12.76 -10.42
C MET A 76 -0.78 -12.25 -9.03
N PRO A 77 0.39 -12.63 -8.49
CA PRO A 77 0.82 -12.16 -7.19
C PRO A 77 1.15 -10.66 -7.22
N ILE A 78 0.70 -9.96 -6.17
CA ILE A 78 0.99 -8.55 -5.93
C ILE A 78 1.96 -8.46 -4.76
N LEU A 79 3.17 -7.94 -5.01
CA LEU A 79 4.16 -7.60 -4.00
C LEU A 79 4.08 -6.11 -3.70
N ILE A 80 3.73 -5.78 -2.47
CA ILE A 80 3.71 -4.38 -2.03
C ILE A 80 5.12 -3.94 -1.65
N LEU A 81 5.50 -2.73 -2.11
CA LEU A 81 6.66 -1.99 -1.65
C LEU A 81 6.20 -0.68 -1.02
N SER A 82 6.54 -0.43 0.23
CA SER A 82 6.07 0.76 0.94
C SER A 82 7.07 1.23 1.99
N ILE A 83 7.06 2.53 2.28
CA ILE A 83 7.76 3.09 3.46
C ILE A 83 6.97 2.83 4.76
N HIS A 84 5.70 2.41 4.65
CA HIS A 84 4.84 2.14 5.80
C HIS A 84 5.13 0.76 6.36
N ASN A 85 5.45 0.70 7.65
CA ASN A 85 5.77 -0.52 8.39
C ASN A 85 4.74 -0.83 9.50
N GLU A 86 3.67 -0.04 9.58
CA GLU A 86 2.64 -0.23 10.57
C GLU A 86 1.81 -1.48 10.26
N ALA A 87 1.63 -2.33 11.27
CA ALA A 87 0.94 -3.61 11.16
C ALA A 87 -0.45 -3.51 10.51
N GLN A 88 -1.19 -2.44 10.79
CA GLN A 88 -2.52 -2.21 10.21
C GLN A 88 -2.48 -1.96 8.70
N VAL A 89 -1.48 -1.21 8.20
CA VAL A 89 -1.31 -0.97 6.76
C VAL A 89 -0.98 -2.28 6.05
N VAL A 90 -0.06 -3.05 6.63
CA VAL A 90 0.33 -4.39 6.12
C VAL A 90 -0.88 -5.32 6.08
N SER A 91 -1.61 -5.43 7.20
CA SER A 91 -2.79 -6.30 7.31
C SER A 91 -3.88 -5.92 6.30
N ARG A 92 -4.12 -4.63 6.08
CA ARG A 92 -5.08 -4.14 5.07
C ARG A 92 -4.68 -4.54 3.65
N ALA A 93 -3.40 -4.37 3.29
CA ALA A 93 -2.89 -4.76 1.97
C ALA A 93 -3.04 -6.27 1.72
N LEU A 94 -2.68 -7.09 2.70
CA LEU A 94 -2.81 -8.54 2.61
C LEU A 94 -4.26 -9.02 2.51
N ARG A 95 -5.18 -8.43 3.28
CA ARG A 95 -6.63 -8.72 3.18
C ARG A 95 -7.24 -8.28 1.85
N ALA A 96 -6.67 -7.25 1.22
CA ALA A 96 -7.12 -6.77 -0.08
C ALA A 96 -6.71 -7.68 -1.24
N GLY A 97 -5.82 -8.65 -1.02
CA GLY A 97 -5.35 -9.61 -2.00
C GLY A 97 -3.85 -9.51 -2.35
N ALA A 98 -3.07 -8.70 -1.62
CA ALA A 98 -1.62 -8.71 -1.80
C ALA A 98 -1.05 -10.08 -1.34
N ALA A 99 -0.16 -10.65 -2.16
CA ALA A 99 0.53 -11.91 -1.86
C ALA A 99 1.78 -11.68 -0.99
N GLY A 100 2.37 -10.48 -1.05
CA GLY A 100 3.52 -10.13 -0.24
C GLY A 100 3.62 -8.66 0.11
N TYR A 101 4.44 -8.38 1.12
CA TYR A 101 4.74 -7.02 1.59
C TYR A 101 6.21 -6.91 2.01
N VAL A 102 6.91 -5.92 1.45
CA VAL A 102 8.31 -5.60 1.74
C VAL A 102 8.42 -4.10 1.95
N THR A 103 9.24 -3.66 2.90
CA THR A 103 9.50 -2.24 3.13
C THR A 103 10.54 -1.72 2.13
N LYS A 104 10.44 -0.43 1.75
CA LYS A 104 11.39 0.18 0.79
C LYS A 104 12.82 0.33 1.34
N ASP A 105 13.01 0.14 2.65
CA ASP A 105 14.30 0.12 3.35
C ASP A 105 14.84 -1.30 3.60
N SER A 106 14.23 -2.31 3.01
CA SER A 106 14.68 -3.69 3.12
C SER A 106 15.88 -3.97 2.22
N ASP A 107 16.69 -4.94 2.63
CA ASP A 107 17.87 -5.33 1.86
C ASP A 107 17.48 -5.88 0.47
N PRO A 108 18.28 -5.63 -0.57
CA PRO A 108 18.02 -6.14 -1.92
C PRO A 108 17.77 -7.65 -1.98
N GLU A 109 18.46 -8.43 -1.15
CA GLU A 109 18.29 -9.88 -1.09
C GLU A 109 16.90 -10.29 -0.59
N VAL A 110 16.33 -9.55 0.37
CA VAL A 110 14.97 -9.77 0.88
C VAL A 110 13.95 -9.55 -0.24
N LEU A 111 14.13 -8.49 -1.03
CA LEU A 111 13.27 -8.18 -2.18
C LEU A 111 13.32 -9.29 -3.23
N LEU A 112 14.51 -9.74 -3.62
CA LEU A 112 14.67 -10.82 -4.61
C LEU A 112 14.10 -12.15 -4.09
N ALA A 113 14.28 -12.46 -2.81
CA ALA A 113 13.68 -13.63 -2.18
C ALA A 113 12.14 -13.56 -2.18
N ALA A 114 11.57 -12.38 -1.91
CA ALA A 114 10.14 -12.15 -1.97
C ALA A 114 9.59 -12.42 -3.38
N ILE A 115 10.21 -11.84 -4.42
CA ILE A 115 9.80 -12.02 -5.82
C ILE A 115 9.77 -13.51 -6.19
N ARG A 116 10.85 -14.26 -5.89
CA ARG A 116 10.92 -15.69 -6.18
C ARG A 116 9.84 -16.48 -5.47
N LYS A 117 9.68 -16.26 -4.17
CA LYS A 117 8.68 -16.94 -3.37
C LYS A 117 7.25 -16.70 -3.85
N LEU A 118 6.95 -15.47 -4.28
CA LEU A 118 5.63 -15.14 -4.81
C LEU A 118 5.41 -15.75 -6.19
N ALA A 119 6.42 -15.76 -7.04
CA ALA A 119 6.36 -16.41 -8.36
C ALA A 119 6.11 -17.92 -8.29
N ASP A 120 6.55 -18.56 -7.19
CA ASP A 120 6.30 -19.98 -6.88
C ASP A 120 4.93 -20.20 -6.18
N GLY A 121 4.04 -19.18 -6.14
CA GLY A 121 2.71 -19.25 -5.53
C GLY A 121 2.71 -19.14 -4.00
N GLY A 122 3.83 -18.82 -3.37
CA GLY A 122 3.94 -18.61 -1.92
C GLY A 122 3.46 -17.23 -1.47
N ARG A 123 3.57 -16.98 -0.18
CA ARG A 123 3.33 -15.65 0.43
C ARG A 123 4.59 -15.15 1.12
N PHE A 124 4.79 -13.85 1.16
CA PHE A 124 5.95 -13.23 1.77
C PHE A 124 5.59 -11.99 2.58
N ILE A 125 6.06 -11.94 3.80
CA ILE A 125 6.04 -10.72 4.63
C ILE A 125 7.48 -10.46 5.03
N ASP A 126 7.92 -9.21 4.90
CA ASP A 126 9.23 -8.78 5.36
C ASP A 126 9.46 -9.28 6.80
N PRO A 127 10.58 -9.96 7.08
CA PRO A 127 10.88 -10.46 8.44
C PRO A 127 10.76 -9.38 9.53
N LYS A 128 11.09 -8.13 9.22
CA LYS A 128 10.98 -6.99 10.15
C LYS A 128 9.53 -6.70 10.59
N LEU A 129 8.53 -7.16 9.81
CA LEU A 129 7.11 -6.87 10.04
C LEU A 129 6.33 -8.03 10.64
N VAL A 130 6.91 -9.23 10.66
CA VAL A 130 6.20 -10.46 11.06
C VAL A 130 5.63 -10.35 12.47
N ASP A 131 6.45 -9.94 13.43
CA ASP A 131 6.02 -9.83 14.83
C ASP A 131 4.85 -8.85 14.98
N ALA A 132 4.96 -7.66 14.37
CA ALA A 132 3.92 -6.65 14.43
C ALA A 132 2.58 -7.16 13.86
N VAL A 133 2.61 -7.87 12.73
CA VAL A 133 1.41 -8.41 12.07
C VAL A 133 0.79 -9.58 12.85
N VAL A 134 1.61 -10.45 13.45
CA VAL A 134 1.14 -11.61 14.23
C VAL A 134 0.43 -11.14 15.51
N PHE A 135 0.99 -10.17 16.22
CA PHE A 135 0.40 -9.65 17.46
C PHE A 135 -0.92 -8.89 17.22
N GLU A 136 -1.10 -8.26 16.05
CA GLU A 136 -2.36 -7.57 15.71
C GLU A 136 -3.52 -8.53 15.45
N ARG A 137 -3.27 -9.76 14.99
CA ARG A 137 -4.30 -10.77 14.66
C ARG A 137 -5.13 -11.25 15.87
N HIS A 138 -4.77 -10.91 17.10
CA HIS A 138 -5.50 -11.33 18.31
C HIS A 138 -6.70 -10.45 18.65
N SER A 139 -6.96 -9.36 17.91
CA SER A 139 -8.20 -8.60 18.02
C SER A 139 -9.21 -9.11 16.99
N SER A 140 -10.16 -9.92 17.45
CA SER A 140 -11.16 -10.65 16.62
C SER A 140 -12.26 -9.77 16.00
N ASP A 141 -12.23 -8.45 16.20
CA ASP A 141 -13.18 -7.53 15.58
C ASP A 141 -12.47 -6.74 14.45
N VAL A 142 -13.01 -6.83 13.24
CA VAL A 142 -12.60 -5.97 12.12
C VAL A 142 -12.82 -4.52 12.53
N PRO A 143 -11.74 -3.71 12.68
CA PRO A 143 -11.93 -2.35 13.15
C PRO A 143 -12.80 -1.54 12.19
N PRO A 144 -13.68 -0.66 12.65
CA PRO A 144 -14.57 0.11 11.77
C PRO A 144 -13.83 0.92 10.68
N HIS A 145 -12.56 1.28 10.88
CA HIS A 145 -11.76 2.00 9.89
C HIS A 145 -11.29 1.13 8.70
N GLU A 146 -11.53 -0.18 8.71
CA GLU A 146 -11.31 -1.05 7.55
C GLU A 146 -12.24 -0.73 6.36
N ILE A 147 -13.36 -0.05 6.59
CA ILE A 147 -14.27 0.43 5.53
C ILE A 147 -13.79 1.70 4.84
N LEU A 148 -12.73 2.32 5.34
CA LEU A 148 -12.17 3.53 4.74
C LEU A 148 -11.37 3.16 3.47
N SER A 149 -11.47 4.01 2.43
CA SER A 149 -10.49 3.97 1.34
C SER A 149 -9.11 4.35 1.87
N ASP A 150 -8.06 4.01 1.13
CA ASP A 150 -6.69 4.34 1.55
C ASP A 150 -6.52 5.83 1.79
N ARG A 151 -7.03 6.66 0.87
CA ARG A 151 -6.92 8.11 1.01
C ARG A 151 -7.67 8.64 2.24
N GLU A 152 -8.83 8.06 2.57
CA GLU A 152 -9.55 8.39 3.80
C GLU A 152 -8.77 7.92 5.04
N PHE A 153 -8.12 6.77 4.97
CA PHE A 153 -7.31 6.24 6.05
C PHE A 153 -6.02 7.05 6.26
N GLU A 154 -5.32 7.42 5.19
CA GLU A 154 -4.16 8.32 5.24
C GLU A 154 -4.52 9.69 5.84
N VAL A 155 -5.65 10.27 5.40
CA VAL A 155 -6.16 11.53 5.96
C VAL A 155 -6.51 11.38 7.43
N LEU A 156 -7.13 10.25 7.85
CA LEU A 156 -7.42 9.95 9.26
C LEU A 156 -6.13 9.96 10.08
N ARG A 157 -5.09 9.26 9.65
CA ARG A 157 -3.80 9.19 10.34
C ARG A 157 -3.11 10.56 10.44
N ALA A 158 -3.09 11.30 9.34
CA ALA A 158 -2.49 12.62 9.32
C ALA A 158 -3.22 13.62 10.24
N LEU A 159 -4.55 13.55 10.31
CA LEU A 159 -5.33 14.34 11.27
C LEU A 159 -5.09 13.90 12.71
N ALA A 160 -4.95 12.61 12.96
CA ALA A 160 -4.66 12.04 14.28
C ALA A 160 -3.27 12.45 14.80
N SER A 161 -2.29 12.65 13.92
CA SER A 161 -0.97 13.19 14.26
C SER A 161 -0.94 14.74 14.42
N GLY A 162 -2.11 15.39 14.39
CA GLY A 162 -2.23 16.83 14.63
C GLY A 162 -1.94 17.72 13.42
N ARG A 163 -1.76 17.17 12.22
CA ARG A 163 -1.54 17.96 11.01
C ARG A 163 -2.80 18.75 10.61
N SER A 164 -2.59 19.96 10.11
CA SER A 164 -3.68 20.77 9.57
C SER A 164 -4.12 20.26 8.19
N ILE A 165 -5.33 20.64 7.76
CA ILE A 165 -5.85 20.32 6.42
C ILE A 165 -4.92 20.83 5.31
N ASN A 166 -4.29 22.00 5.51
CA ASN A 166 -3.38 22.59 4.54
C ASN A 166 -2.08 21.79 4.45
N ASP A 167 -1.48 21.42 5.59
CA ASP A 167 -0.26 20.60 5.62
C ASP A 167 -0.49 19.23 4.96
N ILE A 168 -1.67 18.64 5.16
CA ILE A 168 -2.05 17.37 4.53
C ILE A 168 -2.22 17.58 3.01
N ALA A 169 -2.85 18.66 2.60
CA ALA A 169 -3.04 18.99 1.19
C ALA A 169 -1.71 19.15 0.46
N ASP A 170 -0.76 19.88 1.06
CA ASP A 170 0.58 20.06 0.52
C ASP A 170 1.34 18.73 0.43
N THR A 171 1.32 17.93 1.52
CA THR A 171 1.99 16.62 1.55
C THR A 171 1.46 15.67 0.48
N PHE A 172 0.16 15.71 0.21
CA PHE A 172 -0.47 14.80 -0.76
C PHE A 172 -0.60 15.39 -2.17
N SER A 173 -0.10 16.61 -2.38
CA SER A 173 -0.25 17.34 -3.65
C SER A 173 -1.71 17.47 -4.09
N LEU A 174 -2.61 17.76 -3.13
CA LEU A 174 -4.05 17.89 -3.32
C LEU A 174 -4.53 19.29 -2.84
N SER A 175 -5.76 19.66 -3.23
CA SER A 175 -6.38 20.88 -2.69
C SER A 175 -6.91 20.64 -1.26
N ALA A 176 -6.90 21.70 -0.42
CA ALA A 176 -7.52 21.68 0.91
C ALA A 176 -9.02 21.28 0.85
N LYS A 177 -9.72 21.63 -0.25
CA LYS A 177 -11.11 21.22 -0.51
C LYS A 177 -11.22 19.70 -0.69
N THR A 178 -10.26 19.08 -1.39
CA THR A 178 -10.20 17.62 -1.59
C THR A 178 -9.98 16.91 -0.25
N ILE A 179 -9.03 17.37 0.56
CA ILE A 179 -8.77 16.82 1.90
C ILE A 179 -10.00 16.96 2.81
N SER A 180 -10.67 18.13 2.80
CA SER A 180 -11.92 18.34 3.55
C SER A 180 -13.03 17.37 3.12
N THR A 181 -13.09 17.02 1.84
CA THR A 181 -14.04 16.03 1.32
C THR A 181 -13.73 14.63 1.85
N HIS A 182 -12.45 14.21 1.83
CA HIS A 182 -12.04 12.93 2.41
C HIS A 182 -12.31 12.87 3.92
N LYS A 183 -11.98 13.94 4.66
CA LYS A 183 -12.30 14.07 6.09
C LYS A 183 -13.79 13.89 6.36
N ARG A 184 -14.67 14.56 5.63
CA ARG A 184 -16.11 14.42 5.80
C ARG A 184 -16.57 12.98 5.56
N ARG A 185 -16.08 12.33 4.50
CA ARG A 185 -16.45 10.94 4.17
C ARG A 185 -15.98 9.96 5.24
N LEU A 186 -14.74 10.07 5.71
CA LEU A 186 -14.23 9.20 6.76
C LEU A 186 -15.01 9.37 8.07
N MET A 187 -15.33 10.61 8.47
CA MET A 187 -16.12 10.87 9.66
C MET A 187 -17.52 10.27 9.54
N GLN A 188 -18.17 10.39 8.39
CA GLN A 188 -19.47 9.78 8.12
C GLN A 188 -19.40 8.24 8.20
N LYS A 189 -18.40 7.63 7.59
CA LYS A 189 -18.19 6.17 7.59
C LYS A 189 -17.94 5.62 9.00
N LEU A 190 -17.21 6.38 9.84
CA LEU A 190 -16.88 6.00 11.21
C LEU A 190 -17.91 6.44 12.25
N GLY A 191 -18.97 7.15 11.83
CA GLY A 191 -19.98 7.70 12.75
C GLY A 191 -19.45 8.75 13.71
N LEU A 192 -18.42 9.52 13.31
CA LEU A 192 -17.76 10.55 14.13
C LEU A 192 -18.33 11.93 13.80
N SER A 193 -18.63 12.72 14.84
CA SER A 193 -19.30 14.01 14.72
C SER A 193 -18.34 15.21 14.75
N ASN A 194 -17.16 15.06 15.34
CA ASN A 194 -16.20 16.16 15.52
C ASN A 194 -14.74 15.65 15.63
N ASN A 195 -13.77 16.60 15.54
CA ASN A 195 -12.34 16.27 15.61
C ASN A 195 -11.91 15.59 16.92
N ALA A 196 -12.53 15.96 18.04
CA ALA A 196 -12.18 15.35 19.32
C ALA A 196 -12.54 13.86 19.35
N GLU A 197 -13.65 13.49 18.73
CA GLU A 197 -14.04 12.07 18.56
C GLU A 197 -13.10 11.35 17.62
N LEU A 198 -12.66 12.00 16.53
CA LEU A 198 -11.68 11.45 15.60
C LEU A 198 -10.35 11.15 16.31
N ILE A 199 -9.84 12.09 17.09
CA ILE A 199 -8.59 11.90 17.84
C ILE A 199 -8.73 10.77 18.87
N ARG A 200 -9.82 10.76 19.67
CA ARG A 200 -10.08 9.67 20.63
C ARG A 200 -10.19 8.31 19.96
N TYR A 201 -10.88 8.25 18.81
CA TYR A 201 -10.98 7.05 18.01
C TYR A 201 -9.61 6.56 17.57
N SER A 202 -8.79 7.47 17.02
CA SER A 202 -7.44 7.15 16.53
C SER A 202 -6.51 6.66 17.62
N ILE A 203 -6.55 7.26 18.82
CA ILE A 203 -5.79 6.80 19.99
C ILE A 203 -6.23 5.40 20.42
N ARG A 204 -7.56 5.17 20.52
CA ARG A 204 -8.12 3.87 20.91
C ARG A 204 -7.70 2.73 19.99
N HIS A 205 -7.55 3.02 18.70
CA HIS A 205 -7.20 2.04 17.68
C HIS A 205 -5.73 2.07 17.27
N GLY A 206 -4.86 2.77 17.99
CA GLY A 206 -3.42 2.82 17.72
C GLY A 206 -3.05 3.49 16.37
N LEU A 207 -3.92 4.38 15.85
CA LEU A 207 -3.74 5.05 14.56
C LEU A 207 -2.97 6.37 14.67
N ALA A 208 -2.84 6.92 15.87
CA ALA A 208 -2.05 8.12 16.11
C ALA A 208 -0.55 7.73 16.11
N ALA A 209 0.22 8.27 15.14
CA ALA A 209 1.67 8.15 15.16
C ALA A 209 2.23 8.95 16.35
N HIS A 210 3.17 8.36 17.06
CA HIS A 210 3.97 9.04 18.09
C HIS A 210 5.01 9.94 17.45
#